data_b6c21f70e61a10d2ef8154488eb53699
#
_entry.id   b6c21f70e61a10d2ef8154488eb53699
#
_cell.length_a   1.000
_cell.length_b   1.000
_cell.length_c   1.000
_cell.angle_alpha   90.00
_cell.angle_beta   90.00
_cell.angle_gamma   90.00
#
_symmetry.space_group_name_H-M   'P 1'
#
loop_
_entity.id
_entity.type
_entity.pdbx_description
1 polymer ?
#
loop_
_entity_poly.entity_id
_entity_poly.type
_entity_poly.pdbx_seq_one_letter_code
_entity_poly.pdbx_strand_id
1 'polypeptide(L)'
;MDFSILESGFLPSKISTTLSKEFDDIEYVGNNLPKILANNQIESEVLNLEPEKDISNLGIDELERAMLLYSYIGHAYIWGNLKTDKVIPKNISKTWFKISQKLGRPPILSYASYALNNWKLQDKNKPFDLENIRILQNFLGGMDEDWFIMIHVAIEYEAKEILSNLKHYFLDQNEDQSFLESALESIRKINSIMNRMPEKCDPFIYYNRVRPYIFGWKNNPATPQGVIYEEVDEYNGKPQLFRGETGAQSSIVPALDALLGITHSNDPLREYLDEMRLYMPIEHRNILNHLDEWSESKRRSVTNQDKSVKLTNEIIKEVHTFRNKHLEYARTYIHEQSLSNQNNSNVVGTGGTPFMKYLDKHLQETVPTND
;
A
#
# COMPACT_ATOMS: atom_id res chain seq x y z
N MET A 1 -3.40 -18.02 19.34
CA MET A 1 -3.04 -17.23 18.15
C MET A 1 -4.33 -16.63 17.60
N ASP A 2 -4.44 -15.32 17.49
CA ASP A 2 -5.67 -14.66 17.01
C ASP A 2 -5.53 -14.31 15.52
N PHE A 3 -6.31 -14.95 14.68
CA PHE A 3 -6.39 -14.69 13.24
C PHE A 3 -7.69 -13.97 12.85
N SER A 4 -8.38 -13.31 13.81
CA SER A 4 -9.68 -12.67 13.55
C SER A 4 -9.60 -11.59 12.47
N ILE A 5 -8.44 -10.94 12.31
CA ILE A 5 -8.21 -9.95 11.25
C ILE A 5 -8.43 -10.53 9.84
N LEU A 6 -8.21 -11.84 9.63
CA LEU A 6 -8.45 -12.47 8.33
C LEU A 6 -9.93 -12.54 7.97
N GLU A 7 -10.85 -12.41 8.93
CA GLU A 7 -12.30 -12.36 8.69
C GLU A 7 -12.77 -10.97 8.26
N SER A 8 -12.10 -9.93 8.75
CA SER A 8 -12.40 -8.53 8.38
C SER A 8 -11.54 -8.03 7.21
N GLY A 9 -10.49 -8.79 6.85
CA GLY A 9 -9.47 -8.36 5.89
C GLY A 9 -8.52 -7.31 6.47
N PHE A 10 -7.71 -6.73 5.61
CA PHE A 10 -6.70 -5.75 6.02
C PHE A 10 -7.16 -4.29 5.90
N LEU A 11 -8.42 -4.04 5.51
CA LEU A 11 -8.99 -2.70 5.58
C LEU A 11 -9.36 -2.35 7.04
N PRO A 12 -9.14 -1.10 7.47
CA PRO A 12 -9.53 -0.66 8.80
C PRO A 12 -11.06 -0.71 8.98
N SER A 13 -11.51 -1.15 10.13
CA SER A 13 -12.95 -1.19 10.48
C SER A 13 -13.56 0.21 10.65
N LYS A 14 -12.72 1.20 10.94
CA LYS A 14 -13.11 2.61 11.11
C LYS A 14 -12.06 3.52 10.49
N ILE A 15 -12.51 4.49 9.70
CA ILE A 15 -11.68 5.52 9.11
C ILE A 15 -12.17 6.88 9.60
N SER A 16 -11.28 7.65 10.23
CA SER A 16 -11.54 9.04 10.54
C SER A 16 -11.43 9.89 9.27
N THR A 17 -12.46 10.69 9.00
CA THR A 17 -12.49 11.57 7.82
C THR A 17 -12.07 12.99 8.11
N THR A 18 -12.00 13.36 9.39
CA THR A 18 -11.61 14.69 9.88
C THR A 18 -10.95 14.56 11.25
N LEU A 19 -10.07 15.48 11.57
CA LEU A 19 -9.45 15.63 12.90
C LEU A 19 -10.15 16.72 13.72
N SER A 20 -9.77 16.85 14.99
CA SER A 20 -10.22 17.93 15.88
C SER A 20 -9.73 19.30 15.41
N LYS A 21 -10.34 20.39 15.93
CA LYS A 21 -10.02 21.79 15.57
C LYS A 21 -8.53 22.15 15.67
N GLU A 22 -7.79 21.49 16.52
CA GLU A 22 -6.34 21.71 16.69
C GLU A 22 -5.54 21.37 15.42
N PHE A 23 -6.16 20.62 14.50
CA PHE A 23 -5.59 20.21 13.22
C PHE A 23 -6.26 20.89 12.00
N ASP A 24 -7.09 21.92 12.20
CA ASP A 24 -7.80 22.59 11.11
C ASP A 24 -6.86 23.15 10.04
N ASP A 25 -5.67 23.60 10.40
CA ASP A 25 -4.63 24.06 9.50
C ASP A 25 -4.09 22.94 8.59
N ILE A 26 -3.81 21.77 9.17
CA ILE A 26 -3.37 20.56 8.43
C ILE A 26 -4.50 20.05 7.53
N GLU A 27 -5.74 20.00 8.04
CA GLU A 27 -6.91 19.62 7.24
C GLU A 27 -7.15 20.60 6.08
N TYR A 28 -6.95 21.92 6.32
CA TYR A 28 -7.04 22.91 5.26
C TYR A 28 -6.02 22.68 4.15
N VAL A 29 -4.74 22.49 4.51
CA VAL A 29 -3.69 22.22 3.52
C VAL A 29 -3.99 20.93 2.76
N GLY A 30 -4.34 19.85 3.46
CA GLY A 30 -4.70 18.58 2.84
C GLY A 30 -5.88 18.71 1.88
N ASN A 31 -6.99 19.27 2.32
CA ASN A 31 -8.21 19.41 1.51
C ASN A 31 -8.03 20.34 0.28
N ASN A 32 -7.05 21.25 0.31
CA ASN A 32 -6.75 22.16 -0.78
C ASN A 32 -5.46 21.79 -1.53
N LEU A 33 -4.86 20.63 -1.28
CA LEU A 33 -3.56 20.24 -1.81
C LEU A 33 -3.45 20.35 -3.34
N PRO A 34 -4.43 19.91 -4.14
CA PRO A 34 -4.40 20.08 -5.59
C PRO A 34 -4.31 21.54 -6.02
N LYS A 35 -5.05 22.42 -5.36
CA LYS A 35 -5.04 23.87 -5.65
C LYS A 35 -3.74 24.52 -5.20
N ILE A 36 -3.23 24.15 -4.05
CA ILE A 36 -1.96 24.64 -3.48
C ILE A 36 -0.80 24.27 -4.40
N LEU A 37 -0.76 23.02 -4.87
CA LEU A 37 0.25 22.56 -5.84
C LEU A 37 0.12 23.27 -7.20
N ALA A 38 -1.09 23.41 -7.72
CA ALA A 38 -1.34 24.12 -8.99
C ALA A 38 -0.89 25.60 -8.94
N ASN A 39 -0.98 26.23 -7.77
CA ASN A 39 -0.55 27.63 -7.56
C ASN A 39 0.90 27.76 -7.07
N ASN A 40 1.63 26.68 -6.92
CA ASN A 40 3.01 26.67 -6.43
C ASN A 40 3.16 27.25 -5.00
N GLN A 41 2.15 27.03 -4.14
CA GLN A 41 2.04 27.62 -2.80
C GLN A 41 2.43 26.65 -1.67
N ILE A 42 2.82 25.41 -1.99
CA ILE A 42 3.05 24.38 -0.96
C ILE A 42 4.10 24.80 0.08
N GLU A 43 5.15 25.51 -0.32
CA GLU A 43 6.19 25.93 0.59
C GLU A 43 5.64 26.95 1.61
N SER A 44 4.94 27.99 1.14
CA SER A 44 4.38 29.02 2.02
C SER A 44 3.33 28.46 2.96
N GLU A 45 2.46 27.57 2.48
CA GLU A 45 1.42 26.95 3.31
C GLU A 45 2.04 26.08 4.41
N VAL A 46 3.04 25.28 4.08
CA VAL A 46 3.73 24.42 5.06
C VAL A 46 4.50 25.23 6.10
N LEU A 47 5.21 26.29 5.71
CA LEU A 47 5.97 27.11 6.64
C LEU A 47 5.08 27.94 7.58
N ASN A 48 3.81 28.13 7.25
CA ASN A 48 2.82 28.78 8.11
C ASN A 48 2.15 27.83 9.11
N LEU A 49 2.35 26.51 9.00
CA LEU A 49 1.81 25.54 9.95
C LEU A 49 2.51 25.65 11.31
N GLU A 50 1.80 25.35 12.38
CA GLU A 50 2.41 25.24 13.69
C GLU A 50 3.43 24.07 13.72
N PRO A 51 4.63 24.30 14.29
CA PRO A 51 5.70 23.30 14.22
C PRO A 51 5.39 21.98 14.93
N GLU A 52 4.51 21.99 15.90
CA GLU A 52 4.25 20.81 16.71
C GLU A 52 2.80 20.78 17.19
N LYS A 53 2.14 19.64 16.94
CA LYS A 53 0.77 19.38 17.41
C LYS A 53 0.78 18.36 18.53
N ASP A 54 -0.11 18.53 19.51
CA ASP A 54 -0.34 17.51 20.52
C ASP A 54 -1.17 16.37 19.95
N ILE A 55 -0.61 15.17 19.95
CA ILE A 55 -1.24 13.93 19.45
C ILE A 55 -1.59 12.96 20.59
N SER A 56 -1.50 13.39 21.86
CA SER A 56 -1.67 12.51 23.03
C SER A 56 -3.08 11.92 23.13
N ASN A 57 -4.09 12.67 22.70
CA ASN A 57 -5.50 12.32 22.81
C ASN A 57 -6.09 11.67 21.54
N LEU A 58 -5.29 11.52 20.48
CA LEU A 58 -5.76 10.91 19.23
C LEU A 58 -5.92 9.41 19.37
N GLY A 59 -7.07 8.89 18.96
CA GLY A 59 -7.29 7.46 18.75
C GLY A 59 -6.55 6.94 17.52
N ILE A 60 -6.51 5.62 17.33
CA ILE A 60 -5.78 4.99 16.20
C ILE A 60 -6.29 5.49 14.85
N ASP A 61 -7.60 5.57 14.65
CA ASP A 61 -8.22 6.06 13.41
C ASP A 61 -7.89 7.54 13.13
N GLU A 62 -7.78 8.37 14.17
CA GLU A 62 -7.35 9.76 14.05
C GLU A 62 -5.85 9.88 13.79
N LEU A 63 -5.01 9.04 14.42
CA LEU A 63 -3.58 8.95 14.12
C LEU A 63 -3.34 8.52 12.66
N GLU A 64 -4.14 7.59 12.13
CA GLU A 64 -4.09 7.18 10.72
C GLU A 64 -4.50 8.32 9.79
N ARG A 65 -5.55 9.10 10.15
CA ARG A 65 -5.93 10.32 9.41
C ARG A 65 -4.81 11.35 9.43
N ALA A 66 -4.22 11.61 10.58
CA ALA A 66 -3.09 12.52 10.72
C ALA A 66 -1.90 12.02 9.88
N MET A 67 -1.55 10.72 9.96
CA MET A 67 -0.48 10.12 9.16
C MET A 67 -0.72 10.28 7.66
N LEU A 68 -1.96 10.10 7.20
CA LEU A 68 -2.36 10.33 5.82
C LEU A 68 -2.07 11.77 5.39
N LEU A 69 -2.55 12.75 6.14
CA LEU A 69 -2.37 14.18 5.83
C LEU A 69 -0.90 14.58 5.83
N TYR A 70 -0.17 14.28 6.90
CA TYR A 70 1.26 14.62 6.99
C TYR A 70 2.08 13.94 5.90
N SER A 71 1.74 12.70 5.50
CA SER A 71 2.42 12.01 4.41
C SER A 71 2.19 12.69 3.07
N TYR A 72 0.95 13.04 2.74
CA TYR A 72 0.64 13.76 1.50
C TYR A 72 1.28 15.15 1.47
N ILE A 73 1.20 15.91 2.55
CA ILE A 73 1.78 17.26 2.66
C ILE A 73 3.30 17.18 2.58
N GLY A 74 3.94 16.23 3.28
CA GLY A 74 5.39 16.02 3.23
C GLY A 74 5.91 15.66 1.86
N HIS A 75 5.23 14.73 1.16
CA HIS A 75 5.56 14.38 -0.22
C HIS A 75 5.31 15.54 -1.18
N ALA A 76 4.20 16.27 -1.04
CA ALA A 76 3.91 17.46 -1.82
C ALA A 76 4.98 18.54 -1.62
N TYR A 77 5.46 18.73 -0.40
CA TYR A 77 6.54 19.68 -0.10
C TYR A 77 7.85 19.30 -0.80
N ILE A 78 8.24 18.03 -0.78
CA ILE A 78 9.48 17.57 -1.42
C ILE A 78 9.38 17.57 -2.95
N TRP A 79 8.26 17.10 -3.52
CA TRP A 79 8.12 16.88 -4.95
C TRP A 79 7.43 18.04 -5.70
N GLY A 80 6.60 18.81 -5.03
CA GLY A 80 5.95 20.01 -5.59
C GLY A 80 6.82 21.26 -5.57
N ASN A 81 8.02 21.18 -5.00
CA ASN A 81 8.94 22.30 -4.86
C ASN A 81 10.17 22.12 -5.77
N LEU A 82 10.60 23.20 -6.42
CA LEU A 82 11.78 23.21 -7.31
C LEU A 82 13.12 23.27 -6.56
N LYS A 83 13.11 23.30 -5.22
CA LYS A 83 14.33 23.36 -4.42
C LYS A 83 15.18 22.10 -4.58
N THR A 84 16.49 22.29 -4.61
CA THR A 84 17.50 21.21 -4.65
C THR A 84 17.67 20.58 -3.26
N ASP A 85 17.56 21.36 -2.19
CA ASP A 85 17.74 20.86 -0.82
C ASP A 85 16.49 20.08 -0.38
N LYS A 86 16.69 18.81 -0.10
CA LYS A 86 15.62 17.90 0.30
C LYS A 86 15.53 17.84 1.82
N VAL A 87 14.85 18.82 2.39
CA VAL A 87 14.62 18.96 3.84
C VAL A 87 13.13 19.09 4.09
N ILE A 88 12.60 18.26 4.96
CA ILE A 88 11.24 18.38 5.51
C ILE A 88 11.31 19.32 6.70
N PRO A 89 10.62 20.49 6.67
CA PRO A 89 10.74 21.48 7.73
C PRO A 89 10.09 21.01 9.03
N LYS A 90 10.55 21.57 10.15
CA LYS A 90 10.06 21.27 11.51
C LYS A 90 8.52 21.41 11.66
N ASN A 91 7.91 22.26 10.86
CA ASN A 91 6.46 22.48 10.85
C ASN A 91 5.65 21.20 10.55
N ILE A 92 6.27 20.23 9.89
CA ILE A 92 5.66 18.93 9.63
C ILE A 92 6.49 17.76 10.16
N SER A 93 7.82 17.80 10.14
CA SER A 93 8.69 16.68 10.51
C SER A 93 8.48 16.19 11.95
N LYS A 94 8.34 17.10 12.91
CA LYS A 94 8.22 16.76 14.35
C LYS A 94 6.95 15.98 14.65
N THR A 95 5.81 16.52 14.24
CA THR A 95 4.52 15.87 14.47
C THR A 95 4.41 14.59 13.66
N TRP A 96 4.85 14.59 12.40
CA TRP A 96 4.85 13.40 11.56
C TRP A 96 5.68 12.27 12.16
N PHE A 97 6.88 12.58 12.67
CA PHE A 97 7.71 11.61 13.38
C PHE A 97 7.01 11.03 14.62
N LYS A 98 6.41 11.87 15.47
CA LYS A 98 5.66 11.40 16.65
C LYS A 98 4.50 10.46 16.29
N ILE A 99 3.74 10.79 15.25
CA ILE A 99 2.67 9.93 14.72
C ILE A 99 3.28 8.60 14.24
N SER A 100 4.38 8.67 13.50
CA SER A 100 5.07 7.48 12.97
C SER A 100 5.51 6.52 14.08
N GLN A 101 6.00 7.05 15.19
CA GLN A 101 6.40 6.26 16.37
C GLN A 101 5.19 5.55 17.00
N LYS A 102 4.04 6.25 17.15
CA LYS A 102 2.82 5.65 17.70
C LYS A 102 2.25 4.56 16.79
N LEU A 103 2.31 4.74 15.47
CA LEU A 103 1.84 3.77 14.49
C LEU A 103 2.88 2.70 14.13
N GLY A 104 4.13 2.84 14.62
CA GLY A 104 5.22 1.89 14.43
C GLY A 104 5.64 1.68 12.97
N ARG A 105 5.53 2.71 12.13
CA ARG A 105 5.99 2.69 10.73
C ARG A 105 6.64 4.03 10.37
N PRO A 106 7.55 4.07 9.36
CA PRO A 106 8.30 5.30 9.03
C PRO A 106 7.42 6.48 8.64
N PRO A 107 7.87 7.74 8.90
CA PRO A 107 7.19 8.95 8.44
C PRO A 107 7.42 9.17 6.93
N ILE A 108 6.72 8.41 6.13
CA ILE A 108 6.73 8.42 4.66
C ILE A 108 5.34 8.03 4.16
N LEU A 109 4.97 8.41 2.95
CA LEU A 109 3.76 7.91 2.32
C LEU A 109 3.93 6.42 2.00
N SER A 110 3.19 5.59 2.69
CA SER A 110 3.15 4.15 2.50
C SER A 110 1.78 3.71 2.00
N TYR A 111 1.68 2.48 1.52
CA TYR A 111 0.42 1.86 1.08
C TYR A 111 -0.69 1.97 2.14
N ALA A 112 -0.35 1.85 3.43
CA ALA A 112 -1.30 2.00 4.53
C ALA A 112 -1.99 3.37 4.53
N SER A 113 -1.26 4.45 4.28
CA SER A 113 -1.84 5.79 4.16
C SER A 113 -2.43 6.04 2.78
N TYR A 114 -1.78 5.57 1.70
CA TYR A 114 -2.21 5.87 0.33
C TYR A 114 -3.49 5.14 -0.08
N ALA A 115 -3.66 3.87 0.33
CA ALA A 115 -4.81 3.04 -0.01
C ALA A 115 -5.68 2.68 1.20
N LEU A 116 -5.12 2.01 2.23
CA LEU A 116 -5.94 1.41 3.29
C LEU A 116 -6.76 2.42 4.09
N ASN A 117 -6.21 3.60 4.37
CA ASN A 117 -6.86 4.65 5.17
C ASN A 117 -7.34 5.86 4.34
N ASN A 118 -7.33 5.77 3.00
CA ASN A 118 -7.61 6.90 2.11
C ASN A 118 -8.93 6.80 1.36
N TRP A 119 -9.98 6.32 2.00
CA TRP A 119 -11.28 6.18 1.34
C TRP A 119 -12.46 6.37 2.30
N LYS A 120 -13.63 6.59 1.74
CA LYS A 120 -14.93 6.60 2.45
C LYS A 120 -16.04 6.14 1.53
N LEU A 121 -17.13 5.64 2.12
CA LEU A 121 -18.37 5.46 1.36
C LEU A 121 -18.99 6.83 1.04
N GLN A 122 -19.44 7.01 -0.19
CA GLN A 122 -20.20 8.19 -0.61
C GLN A 122 -21.59 8.17 0.01
N ASP A 123 -22.25 7.01 -0.03
CA ASP A 123 -23.53 6.76 0.60
C ASP A 123 -23.39 5.57 1.57
N LYS A 124 -23.47 5.86 2.87
CA LYS A 124 -23.33 4.84 3.93
C LYS A 124 -24.46 3.81 3.97
N ASN A 125 -25.60 4.10 3.31
CA ASN A 125 -26.73 3.18 3.24
C ASN A 125 -26.65 2.18 2.09
N LYS A 126 -25.65 2.35 1.22
CA LYS A 126 -25.38 1.43 0.10
C LYS A 126 -24.20 0.52 0.43
N PRO A 127 -24.16 -0.69 -0.17
CA PRO A 127 -23.03 -1.58 -0.01
C PRO A 127 -21.75 -0.97 -0.55
N PHE A 128 -20.62 -1.57 -0.17
CA PHE A 128 -19.33 -1.25 -0.77
C PHE A 128 -19.36 -1.60 -2.26
N ASP A 129 -18.98 -0.62 -3.09
CA ASP A 129 -18.80 -0.76 -4.54
C ASP A 129 -17.86 0.35 -5.03
N LEU A 130 -17.14 0.10 -6.14
CA LEU A 130 -16.24 1.09 -6.75
C LEU A 130 -16.94 2.43 -7.07
N GLU A 131 -18.24 2.41 -7.38
CA GLU A 131 -18.99 3.64 -7.63
C GLU A 131 -19.46 4.33 -6.36
N ASN A 132 -19.50 3.60 -5.23
CA ASN A 132 -19.91 4.10 -3.92
C ASN A 132 -18.74 4.51 -3.01
N ILE A 133 -17.49 4.32 -3.41
CA ILE A 133 -16.34 4.80 -2.65
C ILE A 133 -15.78 6.10 -3.25
N ARG A 134 -15.17 6.91 -2.39
CA ARG A 134 -14.43 8.14 -2.75
C ARG A 134 -13.16 8.18 -1.92
N ILE A 135 -12.11 8.72 -2.49
CA ILE A 135 -10.88 8.94 -1.74
C ILE A 135 -10.96 10.20 -0.88
N LEU A 136 -10.16 10.24 0.18
CA LEU A 136 -10.10 11.36 1.12
C LEU A 136 -9.03 12.37 0.73
N GLN A 137 -7.96 11.92 0.09
CA GLN A 137 -6.79 12.73 -0.20
C GLN A 137 -6.17 12.35 -1.55
N ASN A 138 -5.81 13.35 -2.36
CA ASN A 138 -5.02 13.21 -3.57
C ASN A 138 -4.02 14.37 -3.73
N PHE A 139 -3.04 14.24 -4.64
CA PHE A 139 -2.03 15.27 -4.90
C PHE A 139 -2.54 16.33 -5.87
N LEU A 140 -2.89 15.93 -7.08
CA LEU A 140 -3.21 16.87 -8.15
C LEU A 140 -4.70 16.93 -8.50
N GLY A 141 -5.50 16.04 -7.89
CA GLY A 141 -6.88 15.82 -8.28
C GLY A 141 -6.97 15.17 -9.65
N GLY A 142 -8.10 14.61 -9.93
CA GLY A 142 -8.36 13.93 -11.18
C GLY A 142 -8.62 12.44 -11.02
N MET A 143 -9.29 11.88 -12.01
CA MET A 143 -9.84 10.53 -11.94
C MET A 143 -8.74 9.46 -11.94
N ASP A 144 -7.58 9.72 -12.54
CA ASP A 144 -6.52 8.72 -12.68
C ASP A 144 -5.94 8.30 -11.34
N GLU A 145 -5.62 9.27 -10.46
CA GLU A 145 -5.15 9.00 -9.11
C GLU A 145 -6.26 8.39 -8.25
N ASP A 146 -7.46 8.98 -8.29
CA ASP A 146 -8.60 8.49 -7.54
C ASP A 146 -8.91 7.03 -7.91
N TRP A 147 -8.96 6.72 -9.21
CA TRP A 147 -9.28 5.38 -9.69
C TRP A 147 -8.19 4.36 -9.36
N PHE A 148 -6.92 4.76 -9.46
CA PHE A 148 -5.81 3.92 -9.05
C PHE A 148 -5.96 3.48 -7.58
N ILE A 149 -6.22 4.43 -6.68
CA ILE A 149 -6.43 4.14 -5.25
C ILE A 149 -7.69 3.29 -5.05
N MET A 150 -8.81 3.66 -5.68
CA MET A 150 -10.09 2.96 -5.54
C MET A 150 -10.03 1.50 -5.97
N ILE A 151 -9.29 1.16 -7.03
CA ILE A 151 -9.05 -0.22 -7.46
C ILE A 151 -8.30 -1.00 -6.37
N HIS A 152 -7.27 -0.41 -5.75
CA HIS A 152 -6.55 -1.06 -4.64
C HIS A 152 -7.45 -1.27 -3.42
N VAL A 153 -8.25 -0.28 -3.05
CA VAL A 153 -9.23 -0.40 -1.96
C VAL A 153 -10.26 -1.50 -2.23
N ALA A 154 -10.73 -1.61 -3.47
CA ALA A 154 -11.69 -2.64 -3.86
C ALA A 154 -11.08 -4.05 -3.84
N ILE A 155 -9.81 -4.20 -4.23
CA ILE A 155 -9.05 -5.45 -4.10
C ILE A 155 -8.91 -5.82 -2.62
N GLU A 156 -8.52 -4.88 -1.77
CA GLU A 156 -8.40 -5.10 -0.31
C GLU A 156 -9.76 -5.50 0.31
N TYR A 157 -10.85 -4.86 -0.12
CA TYR A 157 -12.20 -5.21 0.35
C TYR A 157 -12.61 -6.63 -0.02
N GLU A 158 -12.40 -7.03 -1.27
CA GLU A 158 -12.76 -8.38 -1.73
C GLU A 158 -11.84 -9.46 -1.15
N ALA A 159 -10.59 -9.10 -0.84
CA ALA A 159 -9.63 -10.03 -0.26
C ALA A 159 -10.04 -10.57 1.12
N LYS A 160 -10.89 -9.87 1.88
CA LYS A 160 -11.41 -10.37 3.16
C LYS A 160 -12.12 -11.73 3.00
N GLU A 161 -12.90 -11.88 1.92
CA GLU A 161 -13.65 -13.13 1.68
C GLU A 161 -12.71 -14.30 1.37
N ILE A 162 -11.69 -14.09 0.50
CA ILE A 162 -10.72 -15.16 0.23
C ILE A 162 -9.90 -15.49 1.47
N LEU A 163 -9.44 -14.50 2.23
CA LEU A 163 -8.65 -14.71 3.45
C LEU A 163 -9.45 -15.44 4.52
N SER A 164 -10.71 -15.06 4.75
CA SER A 164 -11.62 -15.72 5.69
C SER A 164 -11.86 -17.17 5.30
N ASN A 165 -12.18 -17.45 4.04
CA ASN A 165 -12.43 -18.80 3.57
C ASN A 165 -11.19 -19.69 3.66
N LEU A 166 -10.02 -19.20 3.26
CA LEU A 166 -8.76 -19.93 3.40
C LEU A 166 -8.39 -20.15 4.88
N LYS A 167 -8.66 -19.16 5.77
CA LYS A 167 -8.51 -19.33 7.21
C LYS A 167 -9.34 -20.51 7.71
N HIS A 168 -10.64 -20.52 7.43
CA HIS A 168 -11.52 -21.61 7.87
C HIS A 168 -11.09 -22.98 7.35
N TYR A 169 -10.63 -23.06 6.13
CA TYR A 169 -10.16 -24.30 5.55
C TYR A 169 -8.83 -24.77 6.16
N PHE A 170 -7.80 -23.90 6.16
CA PHE A 170 -6.45 -24.32 6.53
C PHE A 170 -6.13 -24.17 8.02
N LEU A 171 -6.58 -23.07 8.68
CA LEU A 171 -6.23 -22.83 10.08
C LEU A 171 -7.22 -23.47 11.04
N ASP A 172 -8.50 -23.42 10.75
CA ASP A 172 -9.54 -24.05 11.58
C ASP A 172 -9.67 -25.55 11.26
N GLN A 173 -8.91 -26.05 10.27
CA GLN A 173 -8.89 -27.45 9.84
C GLN A 173 -10.29 -27.97 9.48
N ASN A 174 -11.10 -27.11 8.88
CA ASN A 174 -12.41 -27.47 8.39
C ASN A 174 -12.27 -28.05 6.97
N GLU A 175 -12.55 -29.35 6.82
CA GLU A 175 -12.44 -30.07 5.54
C GLU A 175 -13.60 -29.75 4.57
N ASP A 176 -14.48 -28.79 4.89
CA ASP A 176 -15.56 -28.38 4.00
C ASP A 176 -15.01 -27.63 2.78
N GLN A 177 -15.12 -28.28 1.62
CA GLN A 177 -14.60 -27.77 0.36
C GLN A 177 -15.34 -26.53 -0.14
N SER A 178 -16.51 -26.19 0.42
CA SER A 178 -17.24 -24.95 0.07
C SER A 178 -16.42 -23.69 0.37
N PHE A 179 -15.54 -23.74 1.38
CA PHE A 179 -14.61 -22.64 1.66
C PHE A 179 -13.59 -22.41 0.52
N LEU A 180 -13.08 -23.48 -0.08
CA LEU A 180 -12.18 -23.39 -1.24
C LEU A 180 -12.93 -22.90 -2.49
N GLU A 181 -14.16 -23.36 -2.71
CA GLU A 181 -15.00 -22.89 -3.82
C GLU A 181 -15.29 -21.39 -3.69
N SER A 182 -15.62 -20.92 -2.48
CA SER A 182 -15.82 -19.49 -2.18
C SER A 182 -14.53 -18.67 -2.34
N ALA A 183 -13.39 -19.19 -1.86
CA ALA A 183 -12.10 -18.55 -2.04
C ALA A 183 -11.73 -18.41 -3.53
N LEU A 184 -12.02 -19.43 -4.34
CA LEU A 184 -11.79 -19.40 -5.79
C LEU A 184 -12.67 -18.34 -6.47
N GLU A 185 -13.93 -18.20 -6.04
CA GLU A 185 -14.80 -17.13 -6.55
C GLU A 185 -14.26 -15.75 -6.21
N SER A 186 -13.80 -15.55 -4.97
CA SER A 186 -13.28 -14.26 -4.50
C SER A 186 -12.00 -13.85 -5.23
N ILE A 187 -11.05 -14.76 -5.46
CA ILE A 187 -9.84 -14.41 -6.24
C ILE A 187 -10.18 -14.07 -7.70
N ARG A 188 -11.19 -14.71 -8.29
CA ARG A 188 -11.68 -14.35 -9.62
C ARG A 188 -12.31 -12.95 -9.65
N LYS A 189 -13.03 -12.55 -8.61
CA LYS A 189 -13.54 -11.17 -8.46
C LYS A 189 -12.40 -10.18 -8.32
N ILE A 190 -11.36 -10.49 -7.52
CA ILE A 190 -10.15 -9.66 -7.42
C ILE A 190 -9.52 -9.46 -8.80
N ASN A 191 -9.36 -10.53 -9.59
CA ASN A 191 -8.85 -10.43 -10.97
C ASN A 191 -9.74 -9.56 -11.86
N SER A 192 -11.06 -9.66 -11.72
CA SER A 192 -12.01 -8.80 -12.44
C SER A 192 -11.87 -7.33 -12.05
N ILE A 193 -11.74 -7.03 -10.77
CA ILE A 193 -11.51 -5.66 -10.26
C ILE A 193 -10.18 -5.12 -10.82
N MET A 194 -9.11 -5.91 -10.76
CA MET A 194 -7.80 -5.52 -11.30
C MET A 194 -7.87 -5.14 -12.79
N ASN A 195 -8.65 -5.88 -13.59
CA ASN A 195 -8.84 -5.62 -15.02
C ASN A 195 -9.52 -4.27 -15.33
N ARG A 196 -10.16 -3.64 -14.33
CA ARG A 196 -10.81 -2.35 -14.47
C ARG A 196 -9.86 -1.15 -14.36
N MET A 197 -8.60 -1.36 -14.00
CA MET A 197 -7.60 -0.28 -13.85
C MET A 197 -7.58 0.67 -15.08
N PRO A 198 -7.53 0.17 -16.34
CA PRO A 198 -7.46 1.05 -17.51
C PRO A 198 -8.76 1.81 -17.83
N GLU A 199 -9.87 1.53 -17.14
CA GLU A 199 -11.14 2.23 -17.43
C GLU A 199 -11.04 3.74 -17.15
N LYS A 200 -10.29 4.13 -16.10
CA LYS A 200 -10.21 5.54 -15.68
C LYS A 200 -8.82 5.95 -15.19
N CYS A 201 -7.80 5.11 -15.38
CA CYS A 201 -6.42 5.44 -15.05
C CYS A 201 -5.57 5.31 -16.33
N ASP A 202 -5.22 6.43 -16.92
CA ASP A 202 -4.38 6.49 -18.11
C ASP A 202 -2.90 6.30 -17.75
N PRO A 203 -2.14 5.41 -18.42
CA PRO A 203 -0.75 5.14 -18.11
C PRO A 203 0.16 6.37 -18.17
N PHE A 204 -0.05 7.26 -19.14
CA PHE A 204 0.75 8.48 -19.27
C PHE A 204 0.46 9.47 -18.13
N ILE A 205 -0.83 9.65 -17.77
CA ILE A 205 -1.22 10.52 -16.66
C ILE A 205 -0.68 9.97 -15.34
N TYR A 206 -0.86 8.67 -15.09
CA TYR A 206 -0.32 8.02 -13.90
C TYR A 206 1.18 8.24 -13.78
N TYR A 207 1.95 7.93 -14.84
CA TYR A 207 3.40 8.01 -14.82
C TYR A 207 3.93 9.42 -14.58
N ASN A 208 3.34 10.41 -15.25
CA ASN A 208 3.86 11.78 -15.26
C ASN A 208 3.27 12.68 -14.16
N ARG A 209 2.09 12.36 -13.61
CA ARG A 209 1.39 13.23 -12.67
C ARG A 209 1.15 12.61 -11.31
N VAL A 210 0.90 11.30 -11.23
CA VAL A 210 0.63 10.61 -9.96
C VAL A 210 1.93 10.05 -9.37
N ARG A 211 2.61 9.23 -10.14
CA ARG A 211 3.80 8.50 -9.72
C ARG A 211 4.93 9.37 -9.13
N PRO A 212 5.24 10.57 -9.63
CA PRO A 212 6.31 11.39 -9.05
C PRO A 212 6.08 11.74 -7.58
N TYR A 213 4.83 11.91 -7.15
CA TYR A 213 4.49 12.27 -5.78
C TYR A 213 4.55 11.09 -4.80
N ILE A 214 4.35 9.86 -5.25
CA ILE A 214 4.36 8.68 -4.38
C ILE A 214 5.74 8.01 -4.27
N PHE A 215 6.74 8.51 -4.99
CA PHE A 215 8.10 8.01 -4.96
C PHE A 215 8.80 8.36 -3.64
N GLY A 216 9.44 7.37 -3.01
CA GLY A 216 10.19 7.55 -1.77
C GLY A 216 11.58 8.18 -1.96
N TRP A 217 12.34 8.19 -0.88
CA TRP A 217 13.69 8.77 -0.84
C TRP A 217 14.78 7.77 -1.21
N LYS A 218 14.62 6.48 -0.89
CA LYS A 218 15.61 5.43 -1.11
C LYS A 218 15.73 5.07 -2.58
N ASN A 219 16.96 5.06 -3.09
CA ASN A 219 17.28 4.76 -4.48
C ASN A 219 16.58 5.68 -5.50
N ASN A 220 16.27 6.90 -5.10
CA ASN A 220 15.68 7.90 -5.95
C ASN A 220 16.76 8.85 -6.46
N PRO A 221 16.95 9.00 -7.79
CA PRO A 221 17.96 9.89 -8.35
C PRO A 221 17.85 11.36 -7.92
N ALA A 222 16.64 11.82 -7.60
CA ALA A 222 16.41 13.20 -7.12
C ALA A 222 16.74 13.38 -5.63
N THR A 223 16.92 12.31 -4.88
CA THR A 223 17.29 12.32 -3.45
C THR A 223 18.37 11.27 -3.15
N PRO A 224 19.54 11.31 -3.82
CA PRO A 224 20.54 10.24 -3.74
C PRO A 224 21.10 10.03 -2.33
N GLN A 225 21.05 11.06 -1.50
CA GLN A 225 21.49 11.00 -0.10
C GLN A 225 20.29 10.83 0.87
N GLY A 226 19.06 10.82 0.39
CA GLY A 226 17.85 10.80 1.21
C GLY A 226 17.32 12.20 1.51
N VAL A 227 16.45 12.29 2.53
CA VAL A 227 15.76 13.53 2.95
C VAL A 227 15.98 13.76 4.43
N ILE A 228 16.31 14.99 4.80
CA ILE A 228 16.50 15.42 6.20
C ILE A 228 15.13 15.77 6.80
N TYR A 229 14.89 15.33 8.01
CA TYR A 229 13.72 15.70 8.82
C TYR A 229 14.19 16.67 9.91
N GLU A 230 13.89 17.95 9.71
CA GLU A 230 14.38 19.04 10.57
C GLU A 230 13.86 18.88 12.00
N GLU A 231 14.73 19.10 13.00
CA GLU A 231 14.43 19.01 14.44
C GLU A 231 13.82 17.65 14.87
N VAL A 232 14.18 16.56 14.21
CA VAL A 232 13.95 15.20 14.70
C VAL A 232 15.27 14.68 15.27
N ASP A 233 15.39 14.77 16.60
CA ASP A 233 16.65 14.49 17.31
C ASP A 233 17.13 13.06 17.12
N GLU A 234 16.23 12.09 17.00
CA GLU A 234 16.53 10.67 16.78
C GLU A 234 17.29 10.42 15.48
N TYR A 235 17.13 11.29 14.50
CA TYR A 235 17.85 11.21 13.22
C TYR A 235 19.21 11.92 13.23
N ASN A 236 19.52 12.67 14.30
CA ASN A 236 20.80 13.38 14.47
C ASN A 236 21.18 14.23 13.25
N GLY A 237 20.21 14.87 12.60
CA GLY A 237 20.40 15.66 11.38
C GLY A 237 20.79 14.84 10.14
N LYS A 238 20.78 13.51 10.20
CA LYS A 238 21.13 12.64 9.07
C LYS A 238 19.96 12.46 8.13
N PRO A 239 20.19 12.47 6.79
CA PRO A 239 19.17 12.15 5.83
C PRO A 239 18.62 10.73 6.01
N GLN A 240 17.32 10.57 5.80
CA GLN A 240 16.65 9.30 5.88
C GLN A 240 16.39 8.73 4.49
N LEU A 241 16.53 7.43 4.34
CA LEU A 241 16.35 6.69 3.08
C LEU A 241 15.10 5.79 3.20
N PHE A 242 13.93 6.40 3.24
CA PHE A 242 12.67 5.66 3.29
C PHE A 242 12.18 5.31 1.88
N ARG A 243 11.50 4.15 1.78
CA ARG A 243 10.86 3.72 0.54
C ARG A 243 9.47 4.35 0.44
N GLY A 244 9.10 4.73 -0.78
CA GLY A 244 7.78 5.26 -1.07
C GLY A 244 6.69 4.20 -1.11
N GLU A 245 5.51 4.62 -1.48
CA GLU A 245 4.35 3.76 -1.66
C GLU A 245 4.61 2.70 -2.74
N THR A 246 4.21 1.48 -2.45
CA THR A 246 4.30 0.35 -3.39
C THR A 246 3.32 -0.75 -2.98
N GLY A 247 2.75 -1.47 -3.96
CA GLY A 247 1.91 -2.65 -3.73
C GLY A 247 2.59 -3.77 -2.92
N ALA A 248 3.93 -3.79 -2.87
CA ALA A 248 4.68 -4.72 -2.01
C ALA A 248 4.48 -4.47 -0.50
N GLN A 249 3.84 -3.36 -0.12
CA GLN A 249 3.44 -3.05 1.26
C GLN A 249 1.99 -3.49 1.57
N SER A 250 1.27 -4.10 0.60
CA SER A 250 -0.01 -4.76 0.86
C SER A 250 0.22 -6.07 1.60
N SER A 251 -0.67 -6.36 2.56
CA SER A 251 -0.58 -7.58 3.38
C SER A 251 -1.29 -8.78 2.76
N ILE A 252 -2.10 -8.58 1.71
CA ILE A 252 -2.88 -9.65 1.08
C ILE A 252 -1.98 -10.72 0.48
N VAL A 253 -1.02 -10.29 -0.36
CA VAL A 253 -0.19 -11.22 -1.13
C VAL A 253 0.62 -12.14 -0.23
N PRO A 254 1.38 -11.64 0.78
CA PRO A 254 2.10 -12.53 1.69
C PRO A 254 1.17 -13.40 2.55
N ALA A 255 -0.05 -12.94 2.89
CA ALA A 255 -1.02 -13.77 3.59
C ALA A 255 -1.53 -14.94 2.72
N LEU A 256 -1.82 -14.67 1.44
CA LEU A 256 -2.20 -15.71 0.48
C LEU A 256 -1.07 -16.72 0.26
N ASP A 257 0.17 -16.24 0.10
CA ASP A 257 1.33 -17.11 -0.06
C ASP A 257 1.50 -18.04 1.14
N ALA A 258 1.38 -17.52 2.35
CA ALA A 258 1.48 -18.32 3.56
C ALA A 258 0.35 -19.35 3.66
N LEU A 259 -0.91 -18.97 3.42
CA LEU A 259 -2.06 -19.86 3.47
C LEU A 259 -2.01 -20.95 2.40
N LEU A 260 -1.62 -20.61 1.18
CA LEU A 260 -1.53 -21.56 0.05
C LEU A 260 -0.22 -22.35 0.00
N GLY A 261 0.73 -22.07 0.92
CA GLY A 261 2.03 -22.72 0.95
C GLY A 261 2.96 -22.32 -0.21
N ILE A 262 2.72 -21.19 -0.87
CA ILE A 262 3.60 -20.66 -1.90
C ILE A 262 4.90 -20.18 -1.24
N THR A 263 6.04 -20.60 -1.79
CA THR A 263 7.36 -20.30 -1.21
C THR A 263 8.21 -19.48 -2.17
N HIS A 264 8.98 -18.58 -1.61
CA HIS A 264 9.92 -17.74 -2.33
C HIS A 264 11.36 -18.08 -1.93
N SER A 265 12.28 -18.00 -2.90
CA SER A 265 13.70 -18.21 -2.64
C SER A 265 14.26 -17.17 -1.70
N ASN A 266 15.26 -17.56 -0.89
CA ASN A 266 15.99 -16.62 -0.04
C ASN A 266 17.03 -15.86 -0.87
N ASP A 267 16.72 -14.63 -1.26
CA ASP A 267 17.51 -13.78 -2.16
C ASP A 267 17.19 -12.28 -1.95
N PRO A 268 17.80 -11.35 -2.72
CA PRO A 268 17.56 -9.92 -2.57
C PRO A 268 16.10 -9.47 -2.71
N LEU A 269 15.25 -10.25 -3.40
CA LEU A 269 13.82 -10.00 -3.45
C LEU A 269 13.17 -10.27 -2.09
N ARG A 270 13.52 -11.37 -1.44
CA ARG A 270 13.00 -11.69 -0.09
C ARG A 270 13.42 -10.62 0.92
N GLU A 271 14.69 -10.19 0.90
CA GLU A 271 15.17 -9.10 1.75
C GLU A 271 14.36 -7.80 1.54
N TYR A 272 14.04 -7.48 0.27
CA TYR A 272 13.20 -6.33 -0.05
C TYR A 272 11.78 -6.49 0.50
N LEU A 273 11.16 -7.64 0.37
CA LEU A 273 9.80 -7.88 0.89
C LEU A 273 9.76 -7.83 2.41
N ASP A 274 10.78 -8.34 3.08
CA ASP A 274 10.91 -8.24 4.54
C ASP A 274 11.09 -6.77 4.97
N GLU A 275 11.85 -5.95 4.21
CA GLU A 275 11.91 -4.50 4.42
C GLU A 275 10.53 -3.84 4.23
N MET A 276 9.72 -4.28 3.24
CA MET A 276 8.39 -3.72 3.00
C MET A 276 7.42 -3.94 4.15
N ARG A 277 7.58 -5.01 4.92
CA ARG A 277 6.77 -5.25 6.14
C ARG A 277 6.90 -4.14 7.16
N LEU A 278 8.03 -3.45 7.24
CA LEU A 278 8.23 -2.33 8.18
C LEU A 278 7.29 -1.14 7.91
N TYR A 279 6.73 -1.05 6.71
CA TYR A 279 5.79 0.00 6.28
C TYR A 279 4.33 -0.38 6.45
N MET A 280 4.04 -1.63 6.79
CA MET A 280 2.69 -2.13 7.07
C MET A 280 2.25 -1.76 8.51
N PRO A 281 0.95 -1.69 8.80
CA PRO A 281 0.46 -1.60 10.19
C PRO A 281 1.00 -2.71 11.08
N ILE A 282 1.20 -2.43 12.37
CA ILE A 282 1.76 -3.40 13.33
C ILE A 282 0.93 -4.68 13.39
N GLU A 283 -0.40 -4.56 13.42
CA GLU A 283 -1.30 -5.71 13.47
C GLU A 283 -1.17 -6.61 12.24
N HIS A 284 -1.01 -6.03 11.05
CA HIS A 284 -0.77 -6.78 9.83
C HIS A 284 0.55 -7.56 9.90
N ARG A 285 1.62 -6.93 10.38
CA ARG A 285 2.93 -7.58 10.54
C ARG A 285 2.86 -8.76 11.51
N ASN A 286 2.14 -8.59 12.62
CA ASN A 286 1.97 -9.65 13.61
C ASN A 286 1.24 -10.86 13.01
N ILE A 287 0.15 -10.63 12.27
CA ILE A 287 -0.57 -11.69 11.58
C ILE A 287 0.31 -12.39 10.53
N LEU A 288 1.04 -11.62 9.72
CA LEU A 288 1.92 -12.21 8.71
C LEU A 288 3.03 -13.06 9.33
N ASN A 289 3.63 -12.63 10.43
CA ASN A 289 4.63 -13.42 11.15
C ASN A 289 4.04 -14.75 11.65
N HIS A 290 2.84 -14.71 12.22
CA HIS A 290 2.16 -15.93 12.67
C HIS A 290 1.77 -16.86 11.52
N LEU A 291 1.34 -16.30 10.37
CA LEU A 291 1.04 -17.08 9.18
C LEU A 291 2.31 -17.75 8.61
N ASP A 292 3.44 -17.04 8.61
CA ASP A 292 4.72 -17.63 8.18
C ASP A 292 5.13 -18.80 9.07
N GLU A 293 5.10 -18.63 10.41
CA GLU A 293 5.39 -19.69 11.38
C GLU A 293 4.45 -20.90 11.19
N TRP A 294 3.15 -20.63 11.01
CA TRP A 294 2.16 -21.66 10.75
C TRP A 294 2.46 -22.40 9.42
N SER A 295 2.70 -21.66 8.34
CA SER A 295 2.99 -22.19 7.02
C SER A 295 4.23 -23.10 7.05
N GLU A 296 5.30 -22.70 7.70
CA GLU A 296 6.51 -23.50 7.88
C GLU A 296 6.25 -24.81 8.63
N SER A 297 5.37 -24.78 9.66
CA SER A 297 5.05 -25.94 10.47
C SER A 297 4.11 -26.93 9.78
N LYS A 298 3.21 -26.46 8.91
CA LYS A 298 2.06 -27.23 8.38
C LYS A 298 2.14 -27.58 6.90
N ARG A 299 3.11 -27.09 6.13
CA ARG A 299 3.25 -27.32 4.67
C ARG A 299 3.11 -28.76 4.19
N ARG A 300 3.07 -29.75 5.09
CA ARG A 300 3.13 -31.17 4.79
C ARG A 300 1.86 -31.93 5.15
N SER A 301 0.80 -31.25 5.60
CA SER A 301 -0.41 -31.91 6.10
C SER A 301 -1.67 -31.59 5.31
N VAL A 302 -1.57 -31.13 4.07
CA VAL A 302 -2.73 -31.08 3.16
C VAL A 302 -3.13 -32.53 2.92
N THR A 303 -4.26 -32.92 3.51
CA THR A 303 -4.82 -34.26 3.34
C THR A 303 -5.09 -34.51 1.85
N ASN A 304 -4.63 -35.65 1.33
CA ASN A 304 -4.77 -36.10 -0.04
C ASN A 304 -6.23 -36.39 -0.41
N GLN A 305 -7.09 -35.37 -0.43
CA GLN A 305 -8.38 -35.47 -1.10
C GLN A 305 -8.24 -34.85 -2.49
N ASP A 306 -8.32 -35.65 -3.54
CA ASP A 306 -8.12 -35.24 -4.94
C ASP A 306 -8.87 -33.97 -5.32
N LYS A 307 -10.09 -33.74 -4.81
CA LYS A 307 -10.88 -32.56 -5.09
C LYS A 307 -10.33 -31.30 -4.41
N SER A 308 -9.82 -31.38 -3.18
CA SER A 308 -9.26 -30.26 -2.44
C SER A 308 -7.95 -29.79 -3.06
N VAL A 309 -7.10 -30.70 -3.49
CA VAL A 309 -5.87 -30.42 -4.23
C VAL A 309 -6.19 -29.69 -5.54
N LYS A 310 -7.21 -30.16 -6.25
CA LYS A 310 -7.64 -29.53 -7.50
C LYS A 310 -8.10 -28.08 -7.28
N LEU A 311 -8.95 -27.81 -6.28
CA LEU A 311 -9.45 -26.47 -5.97
C LEU A 311 -8.30 -25.54 -5.52
N THR A 312 -7.41 -26.04 -4.67
CA THR A 312 -6.23 -25.27 -4.23
C THR A 312 -5.35 -24.90 -5.42
N ASN A 313 -5.10 -25.84 -6.34
CA ASN A 313 -4.36 -25.59 -7.56
C ASN A 313 -5.06 -24.58 -8.48
N GLU A 314 -6.40 -24.58 -8.54
CA GLU A 314 -7.16 -23.56 -9.28
C GLU A 314 -7.01 -22.17 -8.63
N ILE A 315 -7.05 -22.07 -7.31
CA ILE A 315 -6.80 -20.81 -6.58
C ILE A 315 -5.38 -20.30 -6.87
N ILE A 316 -4.37 -21.16 -6.81
CA ILE A 316 -2.97 -20.79 -7.12
C ILE A 316 -2.85 -20.28 -8.56
N LYS A 317 -3.55 -20.89 -9.54
CA LYS A 317 -3.60 -20.40 -10.92
C LYS A 317 -4.22 -18.99 -11.02
N GLU A 318 -5.26 -18.70 -10.24
CA GLU A 318 -5.85 -17.36 -10.21
C GLU A 318 -4.91 -16.34 -9.54
N VAL A 319 -4.16 -16.72 -8.49
CA VAL A 319 -3.09 -15.88 -7.92
C VAL A 319 -1.99 -15.62 -8.94
N HIS A 320 -1.62 -16.63 -9.74
CA HIS A 320 -0.69 -16.46 -10.86
C HIS A 320 -1.24 -15.47 -11.90
N THR A 321 -2.53 -15.57 -12.23
CA THR A 321 -3.22 -14.64 -13.14
C THR A 321 -3.17 -13.20 -12.62
N PHE A 322 -3.42 -12.99 -11.32
CA PHE A 322 -3.30 -11.69 -10.66
C PHE A 322 -1.87 -11.12 -10.79
N ARG A 323 -0.86 -11.92 -10.50
CA ARG A 323 0.55 -11.51 -10.60
C ARG A 323 0.97 -11.20 -12.03
N ASN A 324 0.52 -12.00 -13.00
CA ASN A 324 0.78 -11.72 -14.41
C ASN A 324 0.16 -10.39 -14.85
N LYS A 325 -1.08 -10.12 -14.45
CA LYS A 325 -1.74 -8.84 -14.74
C LYS A 325 -1.02 -7.66 -14.10
N HIS A 326 -0.54 -7.82 -12.87
CA HIS A 326 0.27 -6.80 -12.20
C HIS A 326 1.59 -6.54 -12.95
N LEU A 327 2.26 -7.59 -13.44
CA LEU A 327 3.47 -7.46 -14.27
C LEU A 327 3.17 -6.73 -15.59
N GLU A 328 2.04 -7.03 -16.26
CA GLU A 328 1.60 -6.31 -17.46
C GLU A 328 1.40 -4.81 -17.17
N TYR A 329 0.72 -4.47 -16.07
CA TYR A 329 0.54 -3.07 -15.68
C TYR A 329 1.85 -2.39 -15.33
N ALA A 330 2.73 -3.04 -14.61
CA ALA A 330 4.06 -2.50 -14.33
C ALA A 330 4.84 -2.20 -15.61
N ARG A 331 4.68 -3.03 -16.65
CA ARG A 331 5.25 -2.76 -18.00
C ARG A 331 4.60 -1.54 -18.62
N THR A 332 3.26 -1.50 -18.72
CA THR A 332 2.55 -0.45 -19.47
C THR A 332 2.57 0.89 -18.74
N TYR A 333 2.37 0.90 -17.42
CA TYR A 333 2.26 2.12 -16.62
C TYR A 333 3.60 2.71 -16.19
N ILE A 334 4.69 1.92 -16.21
CA ILE A 334 5.98 2.38 -15.74
C ILE A 334 7.08 2.19 -16.80
N HIS A 335 7.31 0.94 -17.24
CA HIS A 335 8.46 0.67 -18.12
C HIS A 335 8.31 1.35 -19.49
N GLU A 336 7.20 1.17 -20.19
CA GLU A 336 6.95 1.76 -21.51
C GLU A 336 6.91 3.29 -21.43
N GLN A 337 6.31 3.87 -20.37
CA GLN A 337 6.28 5.31 -20.17
C GLN A 337 7.68 5.89 -19.90
N SER A 338 8.57 5.14 -19.23
CA SER A 338 9.94 5.58 -18.98
C SER A 338 10.78 5.67 -20.25
N LEU A 339 10.51 4.83 -21.24
CA LEU A 339 11.22 4.83 -22.54
C LEU A 339 10.88 6.07 -23.37
N SER A 340 9.69 6.62 -23.23
CA SER A 340 9.25 7.82 -23.95
C SER A 340 9.77 9.11 -23.31
N ASN A 341 10.27 9.07 -22.08
CA ASN A 341 10.71 10.24 -21.30
C ASN A 341 12.24 10.26 -21.20
N GLN A 342 12.90 11.01 -22.10
CA GLN A 342 14.37 11.09 -22.21
C GLN A 342 15.09 11.53 -20.91
N ASN A 343 14.38 12.13 -19.97
CA ASN A 343 14.92 12.63 -18.68
C ASN A 343 14.87 11.60 -17.56
N ASN A 344 14.32 10.40 -17.75
CA ASN A 344 14.09 9.43 -16.70
C ASN A 344 14.58 8.02 -17.10
N SER A 345 15.89 7.90 -17.35
CA SER A 345 16.53 6.66 -17.81
C SER A 345 16.58 5.53 -16.77
N ASN A 346 16.22 5.77 -15.51
CA ASN A 346 16.24 4.77 -14.46
C ASN A 346 14.83 4.20 -14.22
N VAL A 347 14.59 3.02 -14.75
CA VAL A 347 13.36 2.25 -14.55
C VAL A 347 13.38 1.63 -13.14
N VAL A 348 13.07 2.44 -12.14
CA VAL A 348 13.03 2.03 -10.73
C VAL A 348 11.59 2.19 -10.24
N GLY A 349 11.07 1.22 -9.48
CA GLY A 349 9.76 1.31 -8.83
C GLY A 349 9.72 2.44 -7.79
N THR A 350 8.52 2.87 -7.40
CA THR A 350 8.32 3.91 -6.36
C THR A 350 8.94 3.54 -5.00
N GLY A 351 9.08 2.25 -4.72
CA GLY A 351 9.85 1.71 -3.60
C GLY A 351 11.37 1.63 -3.86
N GLY A 352 11.88 2.14 -4.98
CA GLY A 352 13.33 2.18 -5.28
C GLY A 352 13.93 0.83 -5.69
N THR A 353 13.22 -0.01 -6.45
CA THR A 353 13.64 -1.37 -6.81
C THR A 353 13.60 -1.64 -8.32
N PRO A 354 14.37 -2.60 -8.84
CA PRO A 354 14.25 -3.11 -10.19
C PRO A 354 13.01 -4.01 -10.33
N PHE A 355 11.82 -3.44 -10.14
CA PHE A 355 10.54 -4.10 -9.95
C PHE A 355 10.18 -5.13 -11.04
N MET A 356 10.51 -4.88 -12.31
CA MET A 356 10.20 -5.81 -13.40
C MET A 356 10.80 -7.21 -13.15
N LYS A 357 12.07 -7.26 -12.76
CA LYS A 357 12.74 -8.52 -12.42
C LYS A 357 12.11 -9.21 -11.21
N TYR A 358 11.67 -8.43 -10.22
CA TYR A 358 11.06 -8.96 -9.01
C TYR A 358 9.66 -9.50 -9.25
N LEU A 359 8.85 -8.79 -10.04
CA LEU A 359 7.50 -9.24 -10.40
C LEU A 359 7.54 -10.51 -11.27
N ASP A 360 8.44 -10.58 -12.25
CA ASP A 360 8.64 -11.76 -13.09
C ASP A 360 9.04 -12.98 -12.24
N LYS A 361 9.95 -12.81 -11.30
CA LYS A 361 10.35 -13.87 -10.39
C LYS A 361 9.19 -14.37 -9.53
N HIS A 362 8.43 -13.46 -8.91
CA HIS A 362 7.24 -13.83 -8.12
C HIS A 362 6.22 -14.62 -8.95
N LEU A 363 6.05 -14.23 -10.20
CA LEU A 363 5.17 -14.94 -11.12
C LEU A 363 5.66 -16.36 -11.37
N GLN A 364 6.96 -16.55 -11.63
CA GLN A 364 7.57 -17.87 -11.86
C GLN A 364 7.52 -18.79 -10.63
N GLU A 365 7.60 -18.22 -9.42
CA GLU A 365 7.51 -18.99 -8.16
C GLU A 365 6.06 -19.33 -7.76
N THR A 366 5.06 -18.75 -8.43
CA THR A 366 3.64 -19.04 -8.20
C THR A 366 3.21 -20.20 -9.09
N VAL A 367 3.55 -21.40 -8.69
CA VAL A 367 3.23 -22.63 -9.44
C VAL A 367 2.36 -23.55 -8.60
N PRO A 368 1.36 -24.23 -9.21
CA PRO A 368 0.61 -25.26 -8.54
C PRO A 368 1.52 -26.35 -7.99
N THR A 369 1.14 -26.96 -6.87
CA THR A 369 1.80 -28.18 -6.38
C THR A 369 1.65 -29.27 -7.45
N ASN A 370 2.77 -29.89 -7.83
CA ASN A 370 2.75 -31.01 -8.76
C ASN A 370 1.92 -32.16 -8.16
N ASP A 371 1.04 -32.74 -8.97
CA ASP A 371 0.28 -33.96 -8.66
C ASP A 371 1.19 -35.17 -8.38
#